data_45028fde40861b685cf04b797dcb27e4
#
_entry.id   45028fde40861b685cf04b797dcb27e4
#
_cell.length_a   1.000
_cell.length_b   1.000
_cell.length_c   1.000
_cell.angle_alpha   90.00
_cell.angle_beta   90.00
_cell.angle_gamma   90.00
#
_symmetry.space_group_name_H-M   'P 1'
#
loop_
_entity.id
_entity.type
_entity.pdbx_description
1 polymer ?
#
loop_
_entity_poly.entity_id
_entity_poly.type
_entity_poly.pdbx_seq_one_letter_code
_entity_poly.pdbx_strand_id
1 'polypeptide(L)'
;MELLVIVSLIVILTTGVGARDYIELWPEGWSEVSPLFSTSIFADRFFVAYDEMGTSFLSVDGLYFKEVDLIYRLVRDNKVEEEVVLRAKRELDNPFLGLDQEGNRYAVWLERSSEGNTLNYTTFGASYTGHETLVFRDTKNTIQDLAAVQIGATTHVVWSEREGHFQIHYGRIEQGQLVLEETITNSTDLSVRPSIAVDQLGVVHLAWMETSDIGVQIHYSKRGLAGWTKPLKVGDGSVQDIQQGGNIALTATSEGVALAWSALPRNSSRLFVYLAQVSPHGQVTTPVALVLGGKAKFVEGAPQLQLIWQGVGRFGSEVNHGYYEEGRLKDVTDLTVGRKSAFRPEVVYREGYLYVYWLQAQPERGYGVYGINNQFPKAISLWRKVGIDETNPFIHLFFLFVSTTMLALVYTIMNLGVILIGGLVYGLIQRSEKYRQQSFFYQIALIGTILTLTRHLPIPAGNPEFFGLIHSGISFVLATMGTYWIMRNVRQRGVFEDISMILLWMLLFQFFALIPQNILQ
;
A
#
# COMPACT_ATOMS: atom_id res chain seq x y z
N MET A 1 -38.46 25.34 -4.19
CA MET A 1 -37.31 25.60 -3.34
C MET A 1 -37.12 24.47 -2.29
N GLU A 2 -38.20 24.10 -1.58
CA GLU A 2 -38.15 23.01 -0.58
C GLU A 2 -37.69 21.65 -1.12
N LEU A 3 -38.19 21.26 -2.31
CA LEU A 3 -37.79 20.02 -2.96
C LEU A 3 -36.25 19.98 -3.28
N LEU A 4 -35.72 21.12 -3.69
CA LEU A 4 -34.28 21.27 -3.99
C LEU A 4 -33.42 21.19 -2.73
N VAL A 5 -33.92 21.74 -1.62
CA VAL A 5 -33.27 21.65 -0.30
C VAL A 5 -33.32 20.21 0.20
N ILE A 6 -34.46 19.51 0.07
CA ILE A 6 -34.59 18.09 0.46
C ILE A 6 -33.67 17.22 -0.41
N VAL A 7 -33.62 17.41 -1.72
CA VAL A 7 -32.72 16.68 -2.62
C VAL A 7 -31.25 16.97 -2.29
N SER A 8 -30.90 18.24 -2.02
CA SER A 8 -29.54 18.59 -1.59
C SER A 8 -29.18 17.97 -0.23
N LEU A 9 -30.13 17.95 0.72
CA LEU A 9 -29.92 17.29 2.02
C LEU A 9 -29.75 15.77 1.88
N ILE A 10 -30.52 15.14 1.00
CA ILE A 10 -30.41 13.72 0.66
C ILE A 10 -29.05 13.44 -0.01
N VAL A 11 -28.63 14.27 -0.95
CA VAL A 11 -27.30 14.14 -1.59
C VAL A 11 -26.18 14.33 -0.58
N ILE A 12 -26.27 15.31 0.32
CA ILE A 12 -25.29 15.53 1.40
C ILE A 12 -25.29 14.36 2.37
N LEU A 13 -26.45 13.84 2.76
CA LEU A 13 -26.55 12.68 3.64
C LEU A 13 -26.03 11.40 2.96
N THR A 14 -26.32 11.20 1.67
CA THR A 14 -25.83 10.03 0.93
C THR A 14 -24.35 10.12 0.59
N THR A 15 -23.81 11.32 0.30
CA THR A 15 -22.37 11.54 0.13
C THR A 15 -21.62 11.55 1.45
N GLY A 16 -22.24 12.03 2.55
CA GLY A 16 -21.67 11.92 3.90
C GLY A 16 -21.66 10.50 4.47
N VAL A 17 -22.64 9.67 4.08
CA VAL A 17 -22.63 8.21 4.37
C VAL A 17 -21.67 7.46 3.44
N GLY A 18 -21.28 8.04 2.31
CA GLY A 18 -20.25 7.54 1.40
C GLY A 18 -18.80 7.66 1.90
N ALA A 19 -18.57 8.37 3.01
CA ALA A 19 -17.33 8.30 3.78
C ALA A 19 -17.35 7.06 4.72
N ARG A 20 -17.76 5.91 4.19
CA ARG A 20 -17.62 4.65 4.91
C ARG A 20 -16.13 4.38 5.05
N ASP A 21 -15.70 4.17 6.28
CA ASP A 21 -14.49 3.43 6.56
C ASP A 21 -14.68 2.06 5.90
N TYR A 22 -14.05 1.88 4.74
CA TYR A 22 -14.16 0.61 4.03
C TYR A 22 -13.63 -0.48 4.93
N ILE A 23 -14.38 -1.58 4.98
CA ILE A 23 -13.99 -2.76 5.73
C ILE A 23 -12.67 -3.25 5.14
N GLU A 24 -11.60 -3.15 5.93
CA GLU A 24 -10.30 -3.68 5.54
C GLU A 24 -10.41 -5.20 5.45
N LEU A 25 -10.07 -5.73 4.29
CA LEU A 25 -9.93 -7.16 4.06
C LEU A 25 -8.46 -7.54 4.20
N TRP A 26 -8.19 -8.78 4.51
CA TRP A 26 -6.87 -9.37 4.52
C TRP A 26 -6.89 -10.65 3.69
N PRO A 27 -5.76 -11.07 3.11
CA PRO A 27 -5.72 -12.28 2.31
C PRO A 27 -5.88 -13.54 3.16
N GLU A 28 -6.32 -14.61 2.53
CA GLU A 28 -6.43 -15.92 3.18
C GLU A 28 -5.05 -16.40 3.67
N GLY A 29 -5.01 -16.99 4.85
CA GLY A 29 -3.75 -17.43 5.49
C GLY A 29 -3.03 -16.32 6.26
N TRP A 30 -3.60 -15.12 6.37
CA TRP A 30 -3.04 -14.00 7.12
C TRP A 30 -3.94 -13.59 8.30
N SER A 31 -3.35 -12.86 9.25
CA SER A 31 -4.08 -12.29 10.37
C SER A 31 -4.98 -11.13 9.92
N GLU A 32 -5.85 -10.68 10.80
CA GLU A 32 -6.49 -9.38 10.63
C GLU A 32 -5.44 -8.25 10.65
N VAL A 33 -5.67 -7.22 9.84
CA VAL A 33 -4.87 -5.99 9.87
C VAL A 33 -5.05 -5.30 11.23
N SER A 34 -3.94 -5.04 11.89
CA SER A 34 -3.95 -4.42 13.23
C SER A 34 -3.29 -3.04 13.19
N PRO A 35 -3.98 -1.97 13.62
CA PRO A 35 -3.35 -0.69 13.89
C PRO A 35 -2.46 -0.83 15.12
N LEU A 36 -1.21 -0.34 15.05
CA LEU A 36 -0.25 -0.44 16.14
C LEU A 36 -0.10 0.89 16.87
N PHE A 37 0.25 1.94 16.17
CA PHE A 37 0.38 3.29 16.69
C PHE A 37 0.25 4.33 15.57
N SER A 38 0.02 5.58 15.95
CA SER A 38 -0.02 6.70 15.01
C SER A 38 1.30 7.47 15.06
N THR A 39 1.71 7.99 13.90
CA THR A 39 2.86 8.86 13.75
C THR A 39 2.41 10.21 13.21
N SER A 40 3.26 11.21 13.28
CA SER A 40 2.97 12.51 12.70
C SER A 40 3.00 12.48 11.15
N ILE A 41 2.61 13.59 10.55
CA ILE A 41 2.43 13.77 9.10
C ILE A 41 3.64 13.38 8.25
N PHE A 42 4.84 13.33 8.85
CA PHE A 42 6.10 13.12 8.14
C PHE A 42 6.94 11.95 8.66
N ALA A 43 6.33 10.96 9.32
CA ALA A 43 7.02 9.69 9.57
C ALA A 43 7.35 9.03 8.24
N ASP A 44 8.34 9.58 7.55
CA ASP A 44 8.74 9.09 6.22
C ASP A 44 9.44 7.73 6.32
N ARG A 45 9.94 7.39 7.50
CA ARG A 45 10.73 6.18 7.71
C ARG A 45 10.49 5.61 9.10
N PHE A 46 10.31 4.33 9.15
CA PHE A 46 10.38 3.54 10.37
C PHE A 46 11.24 2.31 10.11
N PHE A 47 11.87 1.82 11.13
CA PHE A 47 12.67 0.61 11.10
C PHE A 47 12.06 -0.40 12.05
N VAL A 48 12.09 -1.67 11.70
CA VAL A 48 11.50 -2.74 12.50
C VAL A 48 12.56 -3.77 12.79
N ALA A 49 12.69 -4.15 14.06
CA ALA A 49 13.46 -5.31 14.50
C ALA A 49 12.60 -6.17 15.41
N TYR A 50 12.94 -7.43 15.50
CA TYR A 50 12.25 -8.37 16.36
C TYR A 50 13.23 -9.08 17.28
N ASP A 51 12.87 -9.23 18.55
CA ASP A 51 13.60 -10.02 19.54
C ASP A 51 12.62 -10.85 20.41
N GLU A 52 13.12 -11.52 21.41
CA GLU A 52 12.32 -12.30 22.35
C GLU A 52 11.32 -11.44 23.14
N MET A 53 11.59 -10.14 23.26
CA MET A 53 10.75 -9.17 23.97
C MET A 53 9.53 -8.74 23.15
N GLY A 54 9.59 -8.80 21.83
CA GLY A 54 8.51 -8.37 20.92
C GLY A 54 9.01 -7.67 19.66
N THR A 55 8.13 -6.96 18.98
CA THR A 55 8.50 -6.17 17.79
C THR A 55 8.91 -4.77 18.22
N SER A 56 10.13 -4.42 17.92
CA SER A 56 10.72 -3.10 18.20
C SER A 56 10.65 -2.23 16.96
N PHE A 57 10.19 -1.00 17.14
CA PHE A 57 10.10 0.01 16.08
C PHE A 57 10.98 1.20 16.44
N LEU A 58 11.70 1.67 15.44
CA LEU A 58 12.40 2.94 15.50
C LEU A 58 11.86 3.85 14.41
N SER A 59 11.29 4.97 14.77
CA SER A 59 10.67 5.91 13.85
C SER A 59 11.18 7.33 14.09
N VAL A 60 11.19 8.10 13.01
CA VAL A 60 11.39 9.54 13.07
C VAL A 60 10.02 10.19 13.01
N ASP A 61 9.66 10.99 14.00
CA ASP A 61 8.34 11.58 14.17
C ASP A 61 8.43 13.11 14.38
N GLY A 62 7.66 13.90 13.65
CA GLY A 62 7.69 15.37 13.76
C GLY A 62 6.93 16.10 12.65
N LEU A 63 6.78 17.41 12.84
CA LEU A 63 6.15 18.32 11.88
C LEU A 63 7.25 19.06 11.11
N TYR A 64 7.39 18.76 9.81
CA TYR A 64 8.37 19.40 8.92
C TYR A 64 9.85 19.04 9.19
N PHE A 65 10.60 18.91 8.13
CA PHE A 65 11.99 18.44 7.99
C PHE A 65 13.05 19.08 8.94
N LYS A 66 12.66 19.90 9.89
CA LYS A 66 13.61 20.67 10.71
C LYS A 66 13.72 20.26 12.18
N GLU A 67 12.66 19.72 12.76
CA GLU A 67 12.67 19.32 14.17
C GLU A 67 11.80 18.08 14.36
N VAL A 68 12.45 16.94 14.36
CA VAL A 68 11.81 15.65 14.54
C VAL A 68 12.35 14.94 15.77
N ASP A 69 11.56 14.05 16.31
CA ASP A 69 11.94 13.18 17.40
C ASP A 69 12.30 11.80 16.87
N LEU A 70 13.35 11.18 17.39
CA LEU A 70 13.68 9.78 17.21
C LEU A 70 12.99 8.99 18.33
N ILE A 71 12.02 8.16 17.97
CA ILE A 71 11.20 7.46 18.94
C ILE A 71 11.36 5.95 18.77
N TYR A 72 11.70 5.31 19.86
CA TYR A 72 11.68 3.86 20.00
C TYR A 72 10.33 3.41 20.58
N ARG A 73 9.77 2.33 20.03
CA ARG A 73 8.55 1.68 20.54
C ARG A 73 8.72 0.18 20.58
N LEU A 74 8.37 -0.43 21.70
CA LEU A 74 8.22 -1.87 21.82
C LEU A 74 6.74 -2.21 21.71
N VAL A 75 6.40 -3.09 20.78
CA VAL A 75 5.04 -3.56 20.54
C VAL A 75 4.96 -5.05 20.87
N ARG A 76 4.01 -5.42 21.74
CA ARG A 76 3.66 -6.79 22.05
C ARG A 76 2.14 -6.95 21.98
N ASP A 77 1.66 -8.04 21.42
CA ASP A 77 0.23 -8.31 21.24
C ASP A 77 -0.55 -7.14 20.60
N ASN A 78 0.07 -6.52 19.58
CA ASN A 78 -0.45 -5.35 18.86
C ASN A 78 -0.67 -4.10 19.74
N LYS A 79 0.00 -4.01 20.88
CA LYS A 79 -0.04 -2.85 21.77
C LYS A 79 1.36 -2.31 22.02
N VAL A 80 1.48 -0.99 22.05
CA VAL A 80 2.70 -0.33 22.50
C VAL A 80 2.82 -0.52 24.00
N GLU A 81 3.84 -1.28 24.43
CA GLU A 81 4.16 -1.48 25.84
C GLU A 81 5.15 -0.44 26.35
N GLU A 82 6.06 -0.02 25.50
CA GLU A 82 7.08 0.97 25.83
C GLU A 82 7.22 1.98 24.70
N GLU A 83 7.34 3.26 25.03
CA GLU A 83 7.65 4.33 24.10
C GLU A 83 8.71 5.24 24.73
N VAL A 84 9.80 5.46 24.01
CA VAL A 84 10.93 6.27 24.49
C VAL A 84 11.39 7.23 23.40
N VAL A 85 11.51 8.51 23.74
CA VAL A 85 12.13 9.51 22.88
C VAL A 85 13.64 9.44 23.07
N LEU A 86 14.34 8.85 22.11
CA LEU A 86 15.80 8.70 22.15
C LEU A 86 16.51 10.04 21.88
N ARG A 87 15.97 10.82 20.94
CA ARG A 87 16.49 12.12 20.57
C ARG A 87 15.33 13.04 20.18
N ALA A 88 15.30 14.23 20.71
CA ALA A 88 14.24 15.20 20.47
C ALA A 88 14.72 16.40 19.66
N LYS A 89 13.82 16.91 18.79
CA LYS A 89 13.94 18.20 18.08
C LYS A 89 15.24 18.36 17.29
N ARG A 90 15.55 17.37 16.43
CA ARG A 90 16.71 17.38 15.56
C ARG A 90 16.31 17.07 14.11
N GLU A 91 17.12 17.49 13.16
CA GLU A 91 17.02 17.01 11.79
C GLU A 91 17.69 15.64 11.71
N LEU A 92 16.88 14.59 11.71
CA LEU A 92 17.30 13.20 11.76
C LEU A 92 16.97 12.48 10.46
N ASP A 93 17.81 11.54 10.06
CA ASP A 93 17.58 10.72 8.87
C ASP A 93 18.04 9.28 9.08
N ASN A 94 17.40 8.37 8.35
CA ASN A 94 17.78 6.97 8.21
C ASN A 94 18.13 6.26 9.52
N PRO A 95 17.24 6.16 10.50
CA PRO A 95 17.53 5.41 11.71
C PRO A 95 17.66 3.92 11.39
N PHE A 96 18.55 3.24 12.08
CA PHE A 96 18.70 1.80 12.09
C PHE A 96 18.58 1.29 13.52
N LEU A 97 17.91 0.15 13.71
CA LEU A 97 17.75 -0.53 14.98
C LEU A 97 18.37 -1.92 14.89
N GLY A 98 19.18 -2.28 15.86
CA GLY A 98 19.79 -3.62 15.96
C GLY A 98 19.83 -4.13 17.40
N LEU A 99 20.36 -5.34 17.54
CA LEU A 99 20.64 -5.98 18.82
C LEU A 99 22.14 -6.26 18.93
N ASP A 100 22.74 -6.03 20.10
CA ASP A 100 24.10 -6.45 20.36
C ASP A 100 24.15 -7.96 20.78
N GLN A 101 25.35 -8.48 21.06
CA GLN A 101 25.51 -9.89 21.49
C GLN A 101 24.86 -10.19 22.84
N GLU A 102 24.68 -9.20 23.66
CA GLU A 102 24.09 -9.30 24.99
C GLU A 102 22.54 -9.15 24.95
N GLY A 103 21.98 -8.91 23.75
CA GLY A 103 20.56 -8.69 23.55
C GLY A 103 20.11 -7.26 23.87
N ASN A 104 21.05 -6.32 24.10
CA ASN A 104 20.71 -4.91 24.22
C ASN A 104 20.39 -4.35 22.84
N ARG A 105 19.44 -3.44 22.80
CA ARG A 105 19.09 -2.71 21.60
C ARG A 105 20.08 -1.58 21.37
N TYR A 106 20.36 -1.30 20.12
CA TYR A 106 21.09 -0.09 19.76
C TYR A 106 20.45 0.57 18.55
N ALA A 107 20.61 1.89 18.48
CA ALA A 107 20.18 2.67 17.34
C ALA A 107 21.37 3.40 16.71
N VAL A 108 21.37 3.47 15.38
CA VAL A 108 22.31 4.28 14.60
C VAL A 108 21.48 5.24 13.74
N TRP A 109 21.86 6.51 13.68
CA TRP A 109 21.14 7.50 12.86
C TRP A 109 22.06 8.62 12.41
N LEU A 110 21.61 9.33 11.37
CA LEU A 110 22.22 10.58 10.94
C LEU A 110 21.53 11.77 11.60
N GLU A 111 22.31 12.71 12.12
CA GLU A 111 21.82 14.00 12.63
C GLU A 111 22.45 15.12 11.82
N ARG A 112 21.61 16.05 11.35
CA ARG A 112 22.03 17.23 10.58
C ARG A 112 21.88 18.48 11.43
N SER A 113 22.88 19.38 11.37
CA SER A 113 22.80 20.66 12.00
C SER A 113 23.49 21.75 11.15
N SER A 114 23.31 23.01 11.54
CA SER A 114 24.04 24.13 10.91
C SER A 114 25.56 24.09 11.15
N GLU A 115 26.00 23.36 12.16
CA GLU A 115 27.39 23.22 12.54
C GLU A 115 28.10 22.05 11.86
N GLY A 116 27.32 21.04 11.44
CA GLY A 116 27.84 19.83 10.80
C GLY A 116 26.83 18.71 10.80
N ASN A 117 27.24 17.57 10.28
CA ASN A 117 26.45 16.34 10.23
C ASN A 117 27.16 15.26 11.04
N THR A 118 26.40 14.49 11.80
CA THR A 118 26.96 13.46 12.66
C THR A 118 26.32 12.11 12.40
N LEU A 119 27.12 11.05 12.46
CA LEU A 119 26.70 9.67 12.57
C LEU A 119 26.70 9.29 14.05
N ASN A 120 25.55 8.97 14.59
CA ASN A 120 25.34 8.77 16.00
C ASN A 120 24.95 7.31 16.31
N TYR A 121 25.25 6.90 17.51
CA TYR A 121 24.94 5.58 18.06
C TYR A 121 24.53 5.69 19.51
N THR A 122 23.58 4.89 19.94
CA THR A 122 23.24 4.69 21.34
C THR A 122 22.84 3.26 21.58
N THR A 123 23.15 2.72 22.75
CA THR A 123 22.63 1.43 23.23
C THR A 123 21.60 1.66 24.31
N PHE A 124 20.61 0.78 24.42
CA PHE A 124 19.62 0.81 25.48
C PHE A 124 19.13 -0.59 25.82
N GLY A 125 19.08 -0.91 27.12
CA GLY A 125 18.59 -2.17 27.64
C GLY A 125 17.07 -2.25 27.69
N ALA A 126 16.55 -3.28 28.34
CA ALA A 126 15.10 -3.50 28.51
C ALA A 126 14.39 -2.38 29.29
N SER A 127 15.13 -1.61 30.11
CA SER A 127 14.66 -0.38 30.75
C SER A 127 15.58 0.75 30.34
N TYR A 128 15.01 1.73 29.62
CA TYR A 128 15.75 2.91 29.20
C TYR A 128 16.08 3.79 30.41
N THR A 129 17.32 3.82 30.80
CA THR A 129 17.84 4.74 31.82
C THR A 129 19.05 5.47 31.24
N GLY A 130 18.81 6.65 30.64
CA GLY A 130 19.80 7.66 30.31
C GLY A 130 21.05 7.14 29.61
N HIS A 131 20.95 6.79 28.33
CA HIS A 131 22.09 6.29 27.57
C HIS A 131 22.88 7.42 26.93
N GLU A 132 24.19 7.27 26.93
CA GLU A 132 25.11 8.18 26.25
C GLU A 132 25.02 7.98 24.73
N THR A 133 24.85 9.07 24.01
CA THR A 133 24.95 9.07 22.55
C THR A 133 26.42 9.23 22.17
N LEU A 134 26.95 8.25 21.48
CA LEU A 134 28.30 8.30 20.92
C LEU A 134 28.23 8.87 19.51
N VAL A 135 29.12 9.83 19.22
CA VAL A 135 29.28 10.41 17.87
C VAL A 135 30.44 9.68 17.19
N PHE A 136 30.14 8.93 16.12
CA PHE A 136 31.16 8.19 15.39
C PHE A 136 31.85 9.02 14.31
N ARG A 137 31.08 9.88 13.68
CA ARG A 137 31.55 10.77 12.62
C ARG A 137 30.99 12.15 12.87
N ASP A 138 31.84 13.14 12.83
CA ASP A 138 31.48 14.55 12.85
C ASP A 138 32.17 15.21 11.64
N THR A 139 31.37 15.77 10.75
CA THR A 139 31.86 16.35 9.51
C THR A 139 31.02 17.56 9.09
N LYS A 140 31.65 18.51 8.42
CA LYS A 140 30.94 19.60 7.73
C LYS A 140 30.34 19.18 6.39
N ASN A 141 30.72 18.01 5.91
CA ASN A 141 30.19 17.47 4.67
C ASN A 141 28.73 17.01 4.87
N THR A 142 27.94 17.06 3.81
CA THR A 142 26.57 16.49 3.84
C THR A 142 26.67 14.98 3.88
N ILE A 143 26.06 14.37 4.91
CA ILE A 143 25.89 12.92 5.03
C ILE A 143 24.42 12.58 4.73
N GLN A 144 24.18 11.48 4.02
CA GLN A 144 22.82 10.96 3.74
C GLN A 144 22.83 9.45 3.49
N ASP A 145 21.64 8.86 3.38
CA ASP A 145 21.42 7.48 2.89
C ASP A 145 22.12 6.40 3.73
N LEU A 146 22.01 6.47 5.05
CA LEU A 146 22.50 5.43 5.94
C LEU A 146 21.79 4.09 5.69
N ALA A 147 22.57 3.02 5.58
CA ALA A 147 22.08 1.64 5.68
C ALA A 147 23.00 0.85 6.61
N ALA A 148 22.45 -0.13 7.31
CA ALA A 148 23.23 -0.94 8.22
C ALA A 148 22.70 -2.39 8.23
N VAL A 149 23.58 -3.31 8.60
CA VAL A 149 23.27 -4.73 8.82
C VAL A 149 24.11 -5.22 9.99
N GLN A 150 23.52 -6.06 10.83
CA GLN A 150 24.21 -6.67 11.95
C GLN A 150 24.40 -8.17 11.73
N ILE A 151 25.59 -8.66 12.04
CA ILE A 151 25.88 -10.09 12.17
C ILE A 151 26.66 -10.33 13.46
N GLY A 152 26.08 -11.13 14.34
CA GLY A 152 26.63 -11.33 15.68
C GLY A 152 26.76 -10.00 16.42
N ALA A 153 27.95 -9.69 16.92
CA ALA A 153 28.27 -8.44 17.62
C ALA A 153 28.76 -7.31 16.69
N THR A 154 28.88 -7.57 15.41
CA THR A 154 29.43 -6.62 14.47
C THR A 154 28.31 -5.98 13.67
N THR A 155 28.26 -4.63 13.70
CA THR A 155 27.38 -3.85 12.83
C THR A 155 28.20 -3.25 11.70
N HIS A 156 27.77 -3.53 10.49
CA HIS A 156 28.30 -2.91 9.28
C HIS A 156 27.42 -1.76 8.89
N VAL A 157 27.96 -0.58 8.68
CA VAL A 157 27.25 0.64 8.31
C VAL A 157 27.81 1.20 7.02
N VAL A 158 26.94 1.75 6.19
CA VAL A 158 27.30 2.46 4.96
C VAL A 158 26.50 3.73 4.86
N TRP A 159 27.13 4.78 4.33
CA TRP A 159 26.48 6.08 4.11
C TRP A 159 27.05 6.77 2.88
N SER A 160 26.33 7.77 2.38
CA SER A 160 26.83 8.66 1.34
C SER A 160 27.31 9.95 1.99
N GLU A 161 28.54 10.38 1.72
CA GLU A 161 29.12 11.64 2.20
C GLU A 161 29.63 12.48 1.03
N ARG A 162 29.40 13.80 1.07
CA ARG A 162 29.75 14.71 -0.02
C ARG A 162 31.18 15.25 0.13
N GLU A 163 32.12 14.64 -0.55
CA GLU A 163 33.52 15.08 -0.67
C GLU A 163 33.78 15.69 -2.06
N GLY A 164 33.16 16.86 -2.35
CA GLY A 164 33.04 17.38 -3.71
C GLY A 164 31.84 16.77 -4.43
N HIS A 165 31.88 15.47 -4.72
CA HIS A 165 30.77 14.63 -5.12
C HIS A 165 30.39 13.68 -3.98
N PHE A 166 29.19 13.08 -4.04
CA PHE A 166 28.81 12.07 -3.05
C PHE A 166 29.59 10.77 -3.29
N GLN A 167 30.24 10.30 -2.23
CA GLN A 167 30.98 9.04 -2.17
C GLN A 167 30.34 8.09 -1.15
N ILE A 168 30.49 6.79 -1.36
CA ILE A 168 30.05 5.78 -0.42
C ILE A 168 31.17 5.49 0.59
N HIS A 169 30.82 5.59 1.85
CA HIS A 169 31.65 5.24 2.99
C HIS A 169 31.13 3.96 3.64
N TYR A 170 32.03 3.18 4.19
CA TYR A 170 31.75 1.99 4.96
C TYR A 170 32.41 2.09 6.33
N GLY A 171 31.68 1.68 7.35
CA GLY A 171 32.17 1.59 8.71
C GLY A 171 31.83 0.25 9.34
N ARG A 172 32.63 -0.15 10.32
CA ARG A 172 32.41 -1.34 11.13
C ARG A 172 32.39 -0.95 12.60
N ILE A 173 31.27 -1.26 13.26
CA ILE A 173 31.05 -1.00 14.69
C ILE A 173 31.18 -2.30 15.43
N GLU A 174 32.05 -2.34 16.44
CA GLU A 174 32.24 -3.47 17.35
C GLU A 174 32.24 -2.94 18.79
N GLN A 175 31.46 -3.56 19.66
CA GLN A 175 31.34 -3.15 21.07
C GLN A 175 31.06 -1.64 21.24
N GLY A 176 30.19 -1.10 20.39
CA GLY A 176 29.84 0.32 20.43
C GLY A 176 30.91 1.29 19.93
N GLN A 177 31.97 0.81 19.28
CA GLN A 177 33.03 1.65 18.72
C GLN A 177 33.20 1.46 17.22
N LEU A 178 33.40 2.53 16.50
CA LEU A 178 33.76 2.47 15.08
C LEU A 178 35.23 2.05 14.95
N VAL A 179 35.45 0.79 14.57
CA VAL A 179 36.80 0.19 14.51
C VAL A 179 37.42 0.25 13.11
N LEU A 180 36.63 0.53 12.10
CA LEU A 180 37.08 0.63 10.72
C LEU A 180 36.22 1.65 9.97
N GLU A 181 36.87 2.46 9.15
CA GLU A 181 36.25 3.37 8.21
C GLU A 181 36.99 3.33 6.87
N GLU A 182 36.27 3.18 5.75
CA GLU A 182 36.83 3.11 4.40
C GLU A 182 35.94 3.90 3.43
N THR A 183 36.55 4.67 2.53
CA THR A 183 35.83 5.26 1.38
C THR A 183 35.85 4.24 0.24
N ILE A 184 34.66 3.85 -0.23
CA ILE A 184 34.49 2.76 -1.19
C ILE A 184 34.53 3.26 -2.63
N THR A 185 33.94 4.42 -2.90
CA THR A 185 33.90 5.02 -4.23
C THR A 185 34.82 6.23 -4.31
N ASN A 186 35.36 6.46 -5.50
CA ASN A 186 36.11 7.67 -5.82
C ASN A 186 35.70 8.08 -7.24
N SER A 187 34.43 8.41 -7.38
CA SER A 187 33.80 8.75 -8.64
C SER A 187 33.62 10.26 -8.79
N THR A 188 33.67 10.75 -10.04
CA THR A 188 33.24 12.11 -10.38
C THR A 188 31.72 12.21 -10.48
N ASP A 189 31.02 11.08 -10.49
CA ASP A 189 29.57 10.97 -10.46
C ASP A 189 29.06 10.92 -9.02
N LEU A 190 27.73 11.02 -8.83
CA LEU A 190 27.14 10.98 -7.50
C LEU A 190 26.87 9.53 -7.11
N SER A 191 27.61 9.02 -6.12
CA SER A 191 27.36 7.71 -5.51
C SER A 191 26.43 7.85 -4.30
N VAL A 192 25.20 7.33 -4.41
CA VAL A 192 24.12 7.51 -3.42
C VAL A 192 23.33 6.23 -3.19
N ARG A 193 22.46 6.25 -2.18
CA ARG A 193 21.53 5.14 -1.87
C ARG A 193 22.24 3.79 -1.67
N PRO A 194 23.27 3.70 -0.82
CA PRO A 194 23.91 2.44 -0.53
C PRO A 194 22.94 1.47 0.15
N SER A 195 23.15 0.19 -0.13
CA SER A 195 22.50 -0.93 0.55
C SER A 195 23.55 -1.98 0.87
N ILE A 196 23.45 -2.59 2.02
CA ILE A 196 24.43 -3.52 2.54
C ILE A 196 23.77 -4.83 2.97
N ALA A 197 24.43 -5.95 2.72
CA ALA A 197 24.08 -7.27 3.22
C ALA A 197 25.35 -8.01 3.60
N VAL A 198 25.25 -9.01 4.46
CA VAL A 198 26.35 -9.89 4.80
C VAL A 198 25.90 -11.34 4.63
N ASP A 199 26.72 -12.15 3.98
CA ASP A 199 26.39 -13.55 3.77
C ASP A 199 26.76 -14.42 5.00
N GLN A 200 26.41 -15.69 4.94
CA GLN A 200 26.68 -16.66 6.01
C GLN A 200 28.18 -16.90 6.27
N LEU A 201 29.04 -16.53 5.32
CA LEU A 201 30.51 -16.62 5.46
C LEU A 201 31.10 -15.32 6.01
N GLY A 202 30.29 -14.31 6.32
CA GLY A 202 30.73 -13.01 6.81
C GLY A 202 31.27 -12.09 5.71
N VAL A 203 31.03 -12.40 4.44
CA VAL A 203 31.41 -11.51 3.33
C VAL A 203 30.40 -10.37 3.24
N VAL A 204 30.91 -9.15 3.26
CA VAL A 204 30.10 -7.95 3.14
C VAL A 204 29.83 -7.64 1.66
N HIS A 205 28.57 -7.47 1.31
CA HIS A 205 28.08 -7.11 -0.01
C HIS A 205 27.50 -5.70 0.04
N LEU A 206 27.80 -4.90 -0.95
CA LEU A 206 27.39 -3.51 -1.06
C LEU A 206 26.84 -3.23 -2.46
N ALA A 207 25.73 -2.54 -2.51
CA ALA A 207 25.19 -1.99 -3.76
C ALA A 207 24.88 -0.51 -3.59
N TRP A 208 24.96 0.27 -4.68
CA TRP A 208 24.64 1.70 -4.66
C TRP A 208 24.15 2.18 -6.03
N MET A 209 23.55 3.36 -6.04
CA MET A 209 23.20 4.06 -7.27
C MET A 209 24.30 5.06 -7.61
N GLU A 210 24.76 5.05 -8.84
CA GLU A 210 25.66 6.05 -9.39
C GLU A 210 24.91 6.88 -10.42
N THR A 211 24.88 8.20 -10.20
CA THR A 211 24.10 9.14 -11.02
C THR A 211 25.04 10.05 -11.79
N SER A 212 25.00 9.97 -13.09
CA SER A 212 25.78 10.79 -14.03
C SER A 212 24.86 11.52 -15.00
N ASP A 213 25.44 12.31 -15.90
CA ASP A 213 24.72 12.99 -16.98
C ASP A 213 24.01 12.04 -17.95
N ILE A 214 24.47 10.78 -18.02
CA ILE A 214 23.88 9.74 -18.90
C ILE A 214 22.77 8.93 -18.23
N GLY A 215 22.54 9.12 -16.93
CA GLY A 215 21.49 8.43 -16.18
C GLY A 215 21.95 7.82 -14.87
N VAL A 216 21.16 6.91 -14.36
CA VAL A 216 21.41 6.20 -13.09
C VAL A 216 21.82 4.76 -13.39
N GLN A 217 22.88 4.30 -12.74
CA GLN A 217 23.36 2.93 -12.82
C GLN A 217 23.37 2.29 -11.43
N ILE A 218 23.08 0.99 -11.39
CA ILE A 218 23.17 0.19 -10.16
C ILE A 218 24.52 -0.51 -10.16
N HIS A 219 25.31 -0.25 -9.14
CA HIS A 219 26.63 -0.83 -8.94
C HIS A 219 26.63 -1.79 -7.75
N TYR A 220 27.53 -2.74 -7.80
CA TYR A 220 27.73 -3.74 -6.74
C TYR A 220 29.22 -3.97 -6.53
N SER A 221 29.60 -4.19 -5.27
CA SER A 221 30.93 -4.64 -4.85
C SER A 221 30.81 -5.55 -3.64
N LYS A 222 31.83 -6.36 -3.38
CA LYS A 222 31.94 -7.16 -2.15
C LYS A 222 33.30 -6.97 -1.52
N ARG A 223 33.35 -7.13 -0.18
CA ARG A 223 34.57 -7.04 0.60
C ARG A 223 35.19 -8.42 0.76
N GLY A 224 36.28 -8.69 0.05
CA GLY A 224 37.10 -9.88 0.23
C GLY A 224 38.27 -9.65 1.21
N LEU A 225 39.12 -10.64 1.34
CA LEU A 225 40.33 -10.57 2.21
C LEU A 225 41.28 -9.44 1.77
N ALA A 226 41.38 -9.13 0.51
CA ALA A 226 42.23 -8.08 -0.05
C ALA A 226 41.55 -6.68 -0.11
N GLY A 227 40.37 -6.53 0.48
CA GLY A 227 39.57 -5.30 0.40
C GLY A 227 38.38 -5.42 -0.57
N TRP A 228 37.85 -4.29 -1.01
CA TRP A 228 36.72 -4.22 -1.91
C TRP A 228 37.05 -4.63 -3.34
N THR A 229 36.16 -5.40 -3.96
CA THR A 229 36.29 -5.74 -5.39
C THR A 229 36.03 -4.52 -6.26
N LYS A 230 36.50 -4.53 -7.50
CA LYS A 230 36.13 -3.52 -8.49
C LYS A 230 34.59 -3.52 -8.66
N PRO A 231 33.95 -2.32 -8.68
CA PRO A 231 32.53 -2.21 -8.91
C PRO A 231 32.07 -2.90 -10.20
N LEU A 232 30.97 -3.65 -10.08
CA LEU A 232 30.28 -4.29 -11.20
C LEU A 232 28.97 -3.52 -11.48
N LYS A 233 28.74 -3.14 -12.73
CA LYS A 233 27.43 -2.64 -13.14
C LYS A 233 26.43 -3.80 -13.17
N VAL A 234 25.33 -3.64 -12.42
CA VAL A 234 24.25 -4.64 -12.31
C VAL A 234 23.08 -4.29 -13.22
N GLY A 235 22.74 -3.01 -13.32
CA GLY A 235 21.60 -2.57 -14.13
C GLY A 235 21.51 -1.06 -14.24
N ASP A 236 20.42 -0.61 -14.83
CA ASP A 236 20.09 0.80 -14.93
C ASP A 236 18.97 1.14 -13.93
N GLY A 237 19.10 2.26 -13.25
CA GLY A 237 18.12 2.84 -12.35
C GLY A 237 17.34 3.99 -13.02
N SER A 238 16.66 4.79 -12.22
CA SER A 238 16.00 6.01 -12.67
C SER A 238 16.13 7.15 -11.68
N VAL A 239 16.26 8.38 -12.18
CA VAL A 239 16.27 9.60 -11.36
C VAL A 239 14.95 9.74 -10.60
N GLN A 240 13.84 9.35 -11.20
CA GLN A 240 12.52 9.40 -10.56
C GLN A 240 12.46 8.52 -9.31
N ASP A 241 13.07 7.33 -9.33
CA ASP A 241 13.12 6.46 -8.15
C ASP A 241 13.92 7.11 -7.02
N ILE A 242 15.07 7.71 -7.33
CA ILE A 242 15.87 8.46 -6.34
C ILE A 242 15.04 9.59 -5.72
N GLN A 243 14.34 10.38 -6.53
CA GLN A 243 13.51 11.49 -6.08
C GLN A 243 12.33 11.04 -5.20
N GLN A 244 11.79 9.85 -5.45
CA GLN A 244 10.72 9.24 -4.65
C GLN A 244 11.23 8.51 -3.40
N GLY A 245 12.53 8.63 -3.08
CA GLY A 245 13.14 7.95 -1.95
C GLY A 245 13.24 6.45 -2.14
N GLY A 246 13.40 6.00 -3.39
CA GLY A 246 13.69 4.60 -3.71
C GLY A 246 15.05 4.17 -3.18
N ASN A 247 15.19 2.90 -2.91
CA ASN A 247 16.41 2.26 -2.44
C ASN A 247 16.65 0.96 -3.21
N ILE A 248 17.87 0.46 -3.10
CA ILE A 248 18.19 -0.89 -3.53
C ILE A 248 17.93 -1.83 -2.36
N ALA A 249 17.16 -2.89 -2.58
CA ALA A 249 17.14 -4.03 -1.67
C ALA A 249 18.28 -4.98 -2.05
N LEU A 250 19.01 -5.45 -1.07
CA LEU A 250 20.14 -6.36 -1.24
C LEU A 250 20.03 -7.47 -0.21
N THR A 251 20.14 -8.72 -0.62
CA THR A 251 20.15 -9.86 0.28
C THR A 251 21.13 -10.94 -0.20
N ALA A 252 21.76 -11.62 0.75
CA ALA A 252 22.57 -12.77 0.46
C ALA A 252 21.70 -14.01 0.24
N THR A 253 22.10 -14.86 -0.71
CA THR A 253 21.44 -16.13 -1.03
C THR A 253 22.48 -17.26 -1.05
N SER A 254 22.04 -18.50 -1.11
CA SER A 254 22.95 -19.65 -1.28
C SER A 254 23.74 -19.61 -2.60
N GLU A 255 23.25 -18.89 -3.61
CA GLU A 255 23.83 -18.79 -4.95
C GLU A 255 24.58 -17.47 -5.19
N GLY A 256 24.76 -16.64 -4.16
CA GLY A 256 25.40 -15.33 -4.23
C GLY A 256 24.56 -14.24 -3.59
N VAL A 257 24.22 -13.19 -4.31
CA VAL A 257 23.38 -12.10 -3.80
C VAL A 257 22.27 -11.75 -4.81
N ALA A 258 21.12 -11.36 -4.29
CA ALA A 258 20.03 -10.82 -5.05
C ALA A 258 19.91 -9.32 -4.79
N LEU A 259 19.64 -8.55 -5.85
CA LEU A 259 19.41 -7.11 -5.82
C LEU A 259 18.02 -6.83 -6.41
N ALA A 260 17.25 -6.00 -5.73
CA ALA A 260 16.00 -5.47 -6.29
C ALA A 260 16.00 -3.94 -6.19
N TRP A 261 15.56 -3.28 -7.23
CA TRP A 261 15.46 -1.82 -7.29
C TRP A 261 14.29 -1.41 -8.16
N SER A 262 13.89 -0.16 -8.07
CA SER A 262 12.85 0.38 -8.94
C SER A 262 13.48 1.14 -10.09
N ALA A 263 12.92 1.01 -11.28
CA ALA A 263 13.31 1.81 -12.43
C ALA A 263 12.14 2.07 -13.38
N LEU A 264 12.27 3.14 -14.14
CA LEU A 264 11.30 3.55 -15.13
C LEU A 264 11.75 2.98 -16.50
N PRO A 265 11.01 2.02 -17.08
CA PRO A 265 11.31 1.56 -18.44
C PRO A 265 11.20 2.71 -19.45
N ARG A 266 12.00 2.66 -20.53
CA ARG A 266 12.09 3.73 -21.54
C ARG A 266 10.74 4.19 -22.12
N ASN A 267 9.74 3.30 -22.14
CA ASN A 267 8.42 3.56 -22.72
C ASN A 267 7.29 3.53 -21.69
N SER A 268 7.60 3.72 -20.41
CA SER A 268 6.62 3.69 -19.32
C SER A 268 6.68 4.97 -18.50
N SER A 269 5.54 5.41 -18.00
CA SER A 269 5.41 6.44 -16.97
C SER A 269 5.30 5.85 -15.56
N ARG A 270 5.42 4.53 -15.41
CA ARG A 270 5.27 3.82 -14.14
C ARG A 270 6.55 3.09 -13.78
N LEU A 271 6.91 3.12 -12.50
CA LEU A 271 8.04 2.37 -11.97
C LEU A 271 7.74 0.87 -11.95
N PHE A 272 8.76 0.09 -12.24
CA PHE A 272 8.79 -1.37 -12.08
C PHE A 272 9.88 -1.76 -11.11
N VAL A 273 9.61 -2.79 -10.32
CA VAL A 273 10.63 -3.49 -9.54
C VAL A 273 11.41 -4.39 -10.48
N TYR A 274 12.72 -4.17 -10.55
CA TYR A 274 13.68 -5.01 -11.25
C TYR A 274 14.41 -5.90 -10.26
N LEU A 275 14.83 -7.08 -10.71
CA LEU A 275 15.66 -7.99 -9.94
C LEU A 275 16.82 -8.49 -10.81
N ALA A 276 18.00 -8.56 -10.22
CA ALA A 276 19.16 -9.26 -10.75
C ALA A 276 19.86 -10.04 -9.63
N GLN A 277 20.61 -11.07 -10.01
CA GLN A 277 21.44 -11.85 -9.11
C GLN A 277 22.90 -11.73 -9.51
N VAL A 278 23.78 -11.75 -8.54
CA VAL A 278 25.24 -11.76 -8.73
C VAL A 278 25.79 -13.03 -8.11
N SER A 279 26.35 -13.89 -8.94
CA SER A 279 26.94 -15.15 -8.47
C SER A 279 28.19 -14.90 -7.59
N PRO A 280 28.66 -15.88 -6.81
CA PRO A 280 29.89 -15.75 -6.03
C PRO A 280 31.14 -15.42 -6.88
N HIS A 281 31.09 -15.76 -8.18
CA HIS A 281 32.17 -15.47 -9.14
C HIS A 281 32.02 -14.10 -9.83
N GLY A 282 31.02 -13.30 -9.45
CA GLY A 282 30.80 -11.97 -10.02
C GLY A 282 30.05 -11.96 -11.36
N GLN A 283 29.40 -13.06 -11.73
CA GLN A 283 28.53 -13.08 -12.91
C GLN A 283 27.17 -12.46 -12.58
N VAL A 284 26.77 -11.46 -13.34
CA VAL A 284 25.50 -10.75 -13.16
C VAL A 284 24.47 -11.31 -14.13
N THR A 285 23.30 -11.69 -13.62
CA THR A 285 22.16 -12.07 -14.46
C THR A 285 21.57 -10.84 -15.15
N THR A 286 20.96 -11.03 -16.30
CA THR A 286 20.20 -9.94 -16.95
C THR A 286 19.07 -9.48 -16.03
N PRO A 287 18.95 -8.17 -15.73
CA PRO A 287 17.85 -7.66 -14.91
C PRO A 287 16.49 -7.99 -15.51
N VAL A 288 15.58 -8.49 -14.67
CA VAL A 288 14.21 -8.83 -15.05
C VAL A 288 13.25 -7.84 -14.40
N ALA A 289 12.37 -7.23 -15.20
CA ALA A 289 11.25 -6.45 -14.67
C ALA A 289 10.19 -7.40 -14.13
N LEU A 290 9.90 -7.34 -12.83
CA LEU A 290 9.01 -8.27 -12.15
C LEU A 290 7.57 -7.78 -12.12
N VAL A 291 7.35 -6.60 -11.51
CA VAL A 291 6.03 -6.05 -11.21
C VAL A 291 6.03 -4.53 -11.23
N LEU A 292 4.84 -3.95 -11.41
CA LEU A 292 4.61 -2.53 -11.19
C LEU A 292 4.72 -2.18 -9.72
N GLY A 293 5.50 -1.15 -9.42
CA GLY A 293 5.68 -0.66 -8.06
C GLY A 293 7.11 -0.25 -7.76
N GLY A 294 7.41 -0.12 -6.47
CA GLY A 294 8.72 0.27 -5.98
C GLY A 294 8.92 -0.09 -4.52
N LYS A 295 10.02 0.38 -3.94
CA LYS A 295 10.35 0.20 -2.52
C LYS A 295 10.31 -1.28 -2.09
N ALA A 296 10.85 -2.12 -2.96
CA ALA A 296 10.94 -3.55 -2.68
C ALA A 296 11.93 -3.81 -1.54
N LYS A 297 11.64 -4.83 -0.74
CA LYS A 297 12.52 -5.38 0.28
C LYS A 297 12.52 -6.90 0.21
N PHE A 298 13.66 -7.49 0.45
CA PHE A 298 13.75 -8.93 0.64
C PHE A 298 13.33 -9.32 2.05
N VAL A 299 12.81 -10.52 2.16
CA VAL A 299 12.52 -11.16 3.45
C VAL A 299 13.80 -11.85 3.92
N GLU A 300 14.53 -11.19 4.78
CA GLU A 300 15.79 -11.73 5.31
C GLU A 300 15.55 -12.96 6.17
N GLY A 301 16.45 -13.95 6.04
CA GLY A 301 16.38 -15.20 6.81
C GLY A 301 15.34 -16.21 6.30
N ALA A 302 14.52 -15.88 5.33
CA ALA A 302 13.59 -16.83 4.73
C ALA A 302 14.32 -17.90 3.90
N PRO A 303 13.83 -19.16 3.89
CA PRO A 303 14.48 -20.24 3.14
C PRO A 303 14.40 -20.10 1.62
N GLN A 304 13.42 -19.33 1.14
CA GLN A 304 13.22 -19.01 -0.26
C GLN A 304 13.34 -17.50 -0.46
N LEU A 305 13.75 -17.07 -1.65
CA LEU A 305 13.82 -15.65 -1.98
C LEU A 305 12.40 -15.06 -2.09
N GLN A 306 12.07 -14.21 -1.15
CA GLN A 306 10.77 -13.55 -1.05
C GLN A 306 10.95 -12.04 -1.07
N LEU A 307 9.97 -11.35 -1.64
CA LEU A 307 9.92 -9.90 -1.68
C LEU A 307 8.59 -9.40 -1.12
N ILE A 308 8.68 -8.24 -0.45
CA ILE A 308 7.56 -7.34 -0.27
C ILE A 308 7.83 -6.07 -1.07
N TRP A 309 6.79 -5.44 -1.58
CA TRP A 309 6.93 -4.19 -2.33
C TRP A 309 5.68 -3.33 -2.21
N GLN A 310 5.89 -2.05 -2.45
CA GLN A 310 4.79 -1.10 -2.62
C GLN A 310 4.30 -1.18 -4.07
N GLY A 311 3.17 -1.81 -4.29
CA GLY A 311 2.52 -1.94 -5.58
C GLY A 311 1.61 -0.76 -5.90
N VAL A 312 1.01 -0.81 -7.09
CA VAL A 312 0.03 0.16 -7.56
C VAL A 312 -1.34 -0.51 -7.57
N GLY A 313 -2.13 -0.19 -6.57
CA GLY A 313 -3.49 -0.69 -6.44
C GLY A 313 -4.53 0.19 -7.15
N ARG A 314 -5.77 -0.25 -7.09
CA ARG A 314 -6.90 0.44 -7.72
C ARG A 314 -7.15 1.85 -7.15
N PHE A 315 -6.90 2.03 -5.86
CA PHE A 315 -7.21 3.25 -5.12
C PHE A 315 -5.98 3.98 -4.55
N GLY A 316 -4.78 3.49 -4.86
CA GLY A 316 -3.54 4.04 -4.36
C GLY A 316 -2.43 3.01 -4.30
N SER A 317 -1.48 3.20 -3.40
CA SER A 317 -0.41 2.23 -3.18
C SER A 317 -0.88 1.08 -2.31
N GLU A 318 -0.44 -0.12 -2.62
CA GLU A 318 -0.72 -1.36 -1.89
C GLU A 318 0.58 -2.04 -1.47
N VAL A 319 0.54 -2.84 -0.42
CA VAL A 319 1.65 -3.69 0.00
C VAL A 319 1.39 -5.10 -0.50
N ASN A 320 2.35 -5.63 -1.24
CA ASN A 320 2.29 -6.95 -1.83
C ASN A 320 3.44 -7.83 -1.35
N HIS A 321 3.24 -9.12 -1.40
CA HIS A 321 4.22 -10.16 -1.09
C HIS A 321 4.25 -11.17 -2.23
N GLY A 322 5.42 -11.77 -2.48
CA GLY A 322 5.56 -12.85 -3.46
C GLY A 322 6.89 -13.57 -3.36
N TYR A 323 6.93 -14.77 -3.92
CA TYR A 323 8.13 -15.61 -4.01
C TYR A 323 8.81 -15.42 -5.36
N TYR A 324 10.12 -15.26 -5.36
CA TYR A 324 10.87 -15.22 -6.61
C TYR A 324 11.42 -16.60 -6.94
N GLU A 325 11.03 -17.11 -8.10
CA GLU A 325 11.48 -18.40 -8.58
C GLU A 325 11.53 -18.38 -10.12
N GLU A 326 12.61 -18.92 -10.69
CA GLU A 326 12.78 -19.06 -12.15
C GLU A 326 12.57 -17.75 -12.97
N GLY A 327 13.03 -16.62 -12.45
CA GLY A 327 12.95 -15.35 -13.16
C GLY A 327 11.60 -14.61 -13.04
N ARG A 328 10.68 -15.06 -12.20
CA ARG A 328 9.35 -14.46 -12.02
C ARG A 328 8.89 -14.52 -10.57
N LEU A 329 7.91 -13.69 -10.26
CA LEU A 329 7.19 -13.79 -8.98
C LEU A 329 6.08 -14.83 -9.09
N LYS A 330 5.98 -15.66 -8.07
CA LYS A 330 4.92 -16.66 -7.85
C LYS A 330 4.16 -16.33 -6.57
N ASP A 331 2.94 -16.82 -6.47
CA ASP A 331 2.07 -16.69 -5.28
C ASP A 331 1.98 -15.25 -4.76
N VAL A 332 1.80 -14.32 -5.72
CA VAL A 332 1.66 -12.90 -5.41
C VAL A 332 0.39 -12.69 -4.60
N THR A 333 0.53 -12.08 -3.43
CA THR A 333 -0.55 -11.79 -2.50
C THR A 333 -0.62 -10.32 -2.19
N ASP A 334 -1.78 -9.70 -2.38
CA ASP A 334 -2.06 -8.33 -1.96
C ASP A 334 -2.36 -8.34 -0.46
N LEU A 335 -1.45 -7.77 0.34
CA LEU A 335 -1.59 -7.77 1.81
C LEU A 335 -2.52 -6.67 2.31
N THR A 336 -2.68 -5.61 1.53
CA THR A 336 -3.51 -4.45 1.86
C THR A 336 -4.64 -4.29 0.86
N VAL A 337 -5.70 -5.06 1.05
CA VAL A 337 -6.89 -4.99 0.18
C VAL A 337 -7.80 -3.88 0.68
N GLY A 338 -7.85 -2.75 -0.03
CA GLY A 338 -8.73 -1.66 0.39
C GLY A 338 -8.51 -0.34 -0.34
N ARG A 339 -9.12 0.74 0.15
CA ARG A 339 -9.04 2.08 -0.47
C ARG A 339 -7.98 2.99 0.16
N LYS A 340 -7.38 2.59 1.26
CA LYS A 340 -6.36 3.40 1.93
C LYS A 340 -5.00 3.06 1.34
N SER A 341 -4.28 4.07 0.90
CA SER A 341 -2.92 3.88 0.41
C SER A 341 -1.98 3.42 1.52
N ALA A 342 -1.28 2.34 1.26
CA ALA A 342 -0.25 1.76 2.12
C ALA A 342 1.14 2.04 1.55
N PHE A 343 2.07 2.48 2.40
CA PHE A 343 3.39 2.96 2.00
C PHE A 343 4.48 2.32 2.85
N ARG A 344 5.70 2.29 2.30
CA ARG A 344 6.90 1.93 3.06
C ARG A 344 6.77 0.59 3.79
N PRO A 345 6.61 -0.51 3.07
CA PRO A 345 6.53 -1.82 3.70
C PRO A 345 7.85 -2.19 4.38
N GLU A 346 7.72 -2.76 5.57
CA GLU A 346 8.78 -3.38 6.35
C GLU A 346 8.40 -4.82 6.64
N VAL A 347 9.39 -5.71 6.77
CA VAL A 347 9.14 -7.12 7.03
C VAL A 347 10.14 -7.69 8.02
N VAL A 348 9.63 -8.56 8.88
CA VAL A 348 10.42 -9.41 9.76
C VAL A 348 10.00 -10.86 9.51
N TYR A 349 10.99 -11.74 9.32
CA TYR A 349 10.80 -13.18 9.25
C TYR A 349 11.28 -13.84 10.53
N ARG A 350 10.41 -14.61 11.17
CA ARG A 350 10.74 -15.28 12.41
C ARG A 350 10.02 -16.61 12.52
N GLU A 351 10.73 -17.66 12.95
CA GLU A 351 10.15 -18.98 13.25
C GLU A 351 9.27 -19.56 12.13
N GLY A 352 9.56 -19.22 10.88
CA GLY A 352 8.77 -19.66 9.73
C GLY A 352 7.63 -18.73 9.35
N TYR A 353 7.43 -17.63 10.06
CA TYR A 353 6.32 -16.70 9.85
C TYR A 353 6.80 -15.32 9.41
N LEU A 354 5.93 -14.66 8.65
CA LEU A 354 6.10 -13.30 8.17
C LEU A 354 5.30 -12.33 9.02
N TYR A 355 5.92 -11.22 9.39
CA TYR A 355 5.31 -10.07 10.00
C TYR A 355 5.57 -8.87 9.10
N VAL A 356 4.54 -8.34 8.48
CA VAL A 356 4.64 -7.23 7.54
C VAL A 356 3.98 -6.01 8.12
N TYR A 357 4.67 -4.87 8.02
CA TYR A 357 4.24 -3.59 8.56
C TYR A 357 4.27 -2.54 7.46
N TRP A 358 3.42 -1.52 7.58
CA TRP A 358 3.39 -0.41 6.62
C TRP A 358 2.83 0.86 7.25
N LEU A 359 3.06 1.99 6.57
CA LEU A 359 2.42 3.25 6.86
C LEU A 359 1.12 3.39 6.07
N GLN A 360 0.08 3.88 6.70
CA GLN A 360 -1.21 4.16 6.09
C GLN A 360 -1.70 5.54 6.48
N ALA A 361 -2.15 6.34 5.50
CA ALA A 361 -2.67 7.67 5.76
C ALA A 361 -3.93 7.60 6.64
N GLN A 362 -4.01 8.48 7.63
CA GLN A 362 -5.16 8.62 8.53
C GLN A 362 -5.94 9.91 8.25
N PRO A 363 -7.28 9.92 8.45
CA PRO A 363 -8.11 11.10 8.16
C PRO A 363 -7.76 12.34 8.99
N GLU A 364 -7.28 12.15 10.23
CA GLU A 364 -7.05 13.21 11.22
C GLU A 364 -5.65 13.85 11.15
N ARG A 365 -4.96 13.69 10.04
CA ARG A 365 -3.58 14.14 9.80
C ARG A 365 -2.52 13.22 10.41
N GLY A 366 -1.75 12.61 9.56
CA GLY A 366 -0.63 11.75 9.90
C GLY A 366 -0.73 10.39 9.25
N TYR A 367 0.08 9.48 9.76
CA TYR A 367 0.11 8.10 9.34
C TYR A 367 -0.09 7.20 10.55
N GLY A 368 -0.73 6.05 10.34
CA GLY A 368 -0.72 4.95 11.29
C GLY A 368 0.27 3.89 10.81
N VAL A 369 0.95 3.25 11.74
CA VAL A 369 1.67 2.01 11.49
C VAL A 369 0.69 0.85 11.68
N TYR A 370 0.58 0.03 10.66
CA TYR A 370 -0.29 -1.14 10.63
C TYR A 370 0.54 -2.39 10.44
N GLY A 371 0.04 -3.52 10.90
CA GLY A 371 0.72 -4.80 10.78
C GLY A 371 -0.22 -5.94 10.44
N ILE A 372 0.34 -6.96 9.79
CA ILE A 372 -0.30 -8.23 9.46
C ILE A 372 0.74 -9.35 9.60
N ASN A 373 0.32 -10.54 9.94
CA ASN A 373 1.21 -11.70 10.00
C ASN A 373 0.51 -12.97 9.50
N ASN A 374 1.29 -13.98 9.16
CA ASN A 374 0.76 -15.28 8.79
C ASN A 374 0.90 -16.35 9.89
N GLN A 375 1.35 -15.95 11.11
CA GLN A 375 1.41 -16.84 12.26
C GLN A 375 0.02 -17.15 12.84
N PHE A 376 -0.87 -16.15 12.86
CA PHE A 376 -2.21 -16.27 13.44
C PHE A 376 -3.28 -15.95 12.39
N PRO A 377 -3.42 -16.84 11.38
CA PRO A 377 -4.37 -16.59 10.31
C PRO A 377 -5.79 -16.52 10.84
N LYS A 378 -6.53 -15.50 10.40
CA LYS A 378 -7.93 -15.30 10.75
C LYS A 378 -8.81 -15.51 9.54
N ALA A 379 -9.77 -16.42 9.64
CA ALA A 379 -10.74 -16.62 8.58
C ALA A 379 -11.60 -15.36 8.39
N ILE A 380 -11.79 -14.96 7.13
CA ILE A 380 -12.67 -13.84 6.80
C ILE A 380 -14.11 -14.36 6.87
N SER A 381 -14.95 -13.73 7.68
CA SER A 381 -16.36 -14.09 7.77
C SER A 381 -17.10 -13.84 6.46
N LEU A 382 -18.22 -14.55 6.25
CA LEU A 382 -19.07 -14.34 5.10
C LEU A 382 -19.58 -12.88 5.03
N TRP A 383 -19.90 -12.28 6.17
CA TRP A 383 -20.36 -10.90 6.26
C TRP A 383 -19.32 -9.93 5.75
N ARG A 384 -18.08 -10.09 6.17
CA ARG A 384 -16.95 -9.25 5.74
C ARG A 384 -16.63 -9.43 4.25
N LYS A 385 -16.71 -10.66 3.73
CA LYS A 385 -16.55 -10.95 2.28
C LYS A 385 -17.58 -10.20 1.42
N VAL A 386 -18.79 -9.99 1.93
CA VAL A 386 -19.83 -9.20 1.26
C VAL A 386 -19.84 -7.71 1.67
N GLY A 387 -18.79 -7.23 2.35
CA GLY A 387 -18.66 -5.82 2.71
C GLY A 387 -19.56 -5.37 3.87
N ILE A 388 -19.92 -6.28 4.78
CA ILE A 388 -20.79 -6.00 5.93
C ILE A 388 -19.97 -6.09 7.21
N ASP A 389 -20.08 -5.07 8.09
CA ASP A 389 -19.42 -5.06 9.39
C ASP A 389 -19.97 -6.17 10.30
N GLU A 390 -19.06 -7.00 10.80
CA GLU A 390 -19.38 -8.12 11.68
C GLU A 390 -19.87 -7.69 13.06
N THR A 391 -19.46 -6.51 13.52
CA THR A 391 -19.82 -6.04 14.87
C THR A 391 -21.31 -5.72 14.97
N ASN A 392 -21.91 -5.20 13.90
CA ASN A 392 -23.32 -4.85 13.81
C ASN A 392 -23.91 -5.12 12.41
N PRO A 393 -24.00 -6.37 11.97
CA PRO A 393 -24.36 -6.70 10.59
C PRO A 393 -25.76 -6.20 10.20
N PHE A 394 -26.71 -6.23 11.13
CA PHE A 394 -28.08 -5.75 10.88
C PHE A 394 -28.16 -4.24 10.73
N ILE A 395 -27.41 -3.48 11.52
CA ILE A 395 -27.33 -2.01 11.40
C ILE A 395 -26.69 -1.67 10.05
N HIS A 396 -25.62 -2.35 9.68
CA HIS A 396 -24.96 -2.12 8.41
C HIS A 396 -25.87 -2.46 7.21
N LEU A 397 -26.56 -3.60 7.26
CA LEU A 397 -27.56 -3.96 6.25
C LEU A 397 -28.69 -2.93 6.17
N PHE A 398 -29.16 -2.41 7.30
CA PHE A 398 -30.17 -1.36 7.31
C PHE A 398 -29.67 -0.09 6.61
N PHE A 399 -28.47 0.40 6.94
CA PHE A 399 -27.90 1.56 6.28
C PHE A 399 -27.62 1.32 4.79
N LEU A 400 -27.16 0.12 4.43
CA LEU A 400 -26.99 -0.30 3.05
C LEU A 400 -28.33 -0.24 2.29
N PHE A 401 -29.39 -0.78 2.88
CA PHE A 401 -30.72 -0.76 2.30
C PHE A 401 -31.22 0.68 2.13
N VAL A 402 -31.13 1.51 3.17
CA VAL A 402 -31.57 2.92 3.12
C VAL A 402 -30.77 3.69 2.07
N SER A 403 -29.44 3.59 2.07
CA SER A 403 -28.59 4.31 1.11
C SER A 403 -28.85 3.87 -0.33
N THR A 404 -29.00 2.57 -0.56
CA THR A 404 -29.30 2.03 -1.90
C THR A 404 -30.69 2.50 -2.38
N THR A 405 -31.68 2.51 -1.48
CA THR A 405 -33.03 3.01 -1.81
C THR A 405 -33.02 4.50 -2.15
N MET A 406 -32.29 5.31 -1.37
CA MET A 406 -32.15 6.75 -1.64
C MET A 406 -31.42 7.01 -2.98
N LEU A 407 -30.36 6.27 -3.25
CA LEU A 407 -29.66 6.38 -4.52
C LEU A 407 -30.54 5.98 -5.71
N ALA A 408 -31.30 4.89 -5.58
CA ALA A 408 -32.26 4.45 -6.59
C ALA A 408 -33.35 5.51 -6.85
N LEU A 409 -33.82 6.17 -5.79
CA LEU A 409 -34.78 7.26 -5.89
C LEU A 409 -34.18 8.46 -6.66
N VAL A 410 -32.97 8.88 -6.34
CA VAL A 410 -32.25 9.97 -7.03
C VAL A 410 -32.09 9.64 -8.52
N TYR A 411 -31.63 8.45 -8.85
CA TYR A 411 -31.50 8.02 -10.25
C TYR A 411 -32.84 7.97 -10.97
N THR A 412 -33.91 7.53 -10.30
CA THR A 412 -35.26 7.53 -10.87
C THR A 412 -35.72 8.96 -11.17
N ILE A 413 -35.50 9.92 -10.27
CA ILE A 413 -35.83 11.34 -10.48
C ILE A 413 -35.01 11.93 -11.63
N MET A 414 -33.72 11.64 -11.72
CA MET A 414 -32.86 12.11 -12.83
C MET A 414 -33.33 11.58 -14.19
N ASN A 415 -33.93 10.40 -14.22
CA ASN A 415 -34.48 9.79 -15.43
C ASN A 415 -35.97 10.13 -15.67
N LEU A 416 -36.55 11.06 -14.91
CA LEU A 416 -37.98 11.41 -15.00
C LEU A 416 -38.39 11.82 -16.42
N GLY A 417 -37.50 12.55 -17.14
CA GLY A 417 -37.73 12.94 -18.54
C GLY A 417 -37.92 11.74 -19.48
N VAL A 418 -37.10 10.71 -19.30
CA VAL A 418 -37.18 9.45 -20.07
C VAL A 418 -38.48 8.69 -19.74
N ILE A 419 -38.87 8.70 -18.46
CA ILE A 419 -40.12 8.08 -17.99
C ILE A 419 -41.35 8.78 -18.63
N LEU A 420 -41.36 10.11 -18.66
CA LEU A 420 -42.45 10.89 -19.26
C LEU A 420 -42.56 10.62 -20.77
N ILE A 421 -41.43 10.56 -21.48
CA ILE A 421 -41.41 10.21 -22.91
C ILE A 421 -41.94 8.77 -23.11
N GLY A 422 -41.47 7.82 -22.29
CA GLY A 422 -41.95 6.42 -22.30
C GLY A 422 -43.47 6.33 -22.04
N GLY A 423 -43.98 7.10 -21.09
CA GLY A 423 -45.39 7.20 -20.75
C GLY A 423 -46.23 7.78 -21.90
N LEU A 424 -45.69 8.81 -22.60
CA LEU A 424 -46.34 9.40 -23.79
C LEU A 424 -46.42 8.39 -24.94
N VAL A 425 -45.32 7.71 -25.26
CA VAL A 425 -45.27 6.65 -26.28
C VAL A 425 -46.25 5.53 -25.93
N TYR A 426 -46.32 5.14 -24.67
CA TYR A 426 -47.26 4.16 -24.17
C TYR A 426 -48.72 4.59 -24.34
N GLY A 427 -49.06 5.83 -23.98
CA GLY A 427 -50.41 6.39 -24.18
C GLY A 427 -50.85 6.39 -25.65
N LEU A 428 -49.89 6.60 -26.57
CA LEU A 428 -50.15 6.49 -28.01
C LEU A 428 -50.38 5.04 -28.45
N ILE A 429 -49.63 4.10 -27.93
CA ILE A 429 -49.78 2.66 -28.24
C ILE A 429 -51.10 2.13 -27.69
N GLN A 430 -51.53 2.56 -26.50
CA GLN A 430 -52.82 2.15 -25.91
C GLN A 430 -54.06 2.58 -26.70
N ARG A 431 -53.94 3.62 -27.50
CA ARG A 431 -55.05 4.03 -28.39
C ARG A 431 -55.34 3.05 -29.52
N SER A 432 -54.43 2.09 -29.77
CA SER A 432 -54.62 1.03 -30.78
C SER A 432 -55.11 -0.25 -30.09
N GLU A 433 -56.36 -0.68 -30.39
CA GLU A 433 -56.98 -1.90 -29.84
C GLU A 433 -56.11 -3.17 -30.05
N LYS A 434 -55.38 -3.21 -31.16
CA LYS A 434 -54.51 -4.33 -31.56
C LYS A 434 -53.37 -4.58 -30.60
N TYR A 435 -52.85 -3.56 -29.92
CA TYR A 435 -51.67 -3.64 -29.04
C TYR A 435 -52.01 -3.60 -27.55
N ARG A 436 -53.30 -3.37 -27.22
CA ARG A 436 -53.73 -3.19 -25.82
C ARG A 436 -53.50 -4.41 -24.92
N GLN A 437 -53.62 -5.63 -25.45
CA GLN A 437 -53.39 -6.85 -24.68
C GLN A 437 -51.90 -7.16 -24.44
N GLN A 438 -50.98 -6.63 -25.27
CA GLN A 438 -49.54 -6.85 -25.19
C GLN A 438 -48.80 -5.62 -24.64
N SER A 439 -49.50 -4.59 -24.24
CA SER A 439 -48.93 -3.28 -23.85
C SER A 439 -47.89 -3.39 -22.73
N PHE A 440 -48.10 -4.26 -21.77
CA PHE A 440 -47.19 -4.50 -20.66
C PHE A 440 -45.78 -4.93 -21.11
N PHE A 441 -45.69 -5.92 -22.01
CA PHE A 441 -44.40 -6.40 -22.51
C PHE A 441 -43.68 -5.38 -23.39
N TYR A 442 -44.43 -4.61 -24.20
CA TYR A 442 -43.82 -3.53 -24.99
C TYR A 442 -43.29 -2.38 -24.13
N GLN A 443 -43.98 -2.05 -23.03
CA GLN A 443 -43.50 -1.06 -22.06
C GLN A 443 -42.18 -1.49 -21.44
N ILE A 444 -42.12 -2.69 -20.90
CA ILE A 444 -40.92 -3.20 -20.26
C ILE A 444 -39.77 -3.30 -21.26
N ALA A 445 -40.04 -3.77 -22.47
CA ALA A 445 -39.02 -3.86 -23.52
C ALA A 445 -38.50 -2.46 -23.93
N LEU A 446 -39.39 -1.49 -24.10
CA LEU A 446 -39.00 -0.12 -24.46
C LEU A 446 -38.18 0.54 -23.34
N ILE A 447 -38.63 0.46 -22.09
CA ILE A 447 -37.95 1.06 -20.94
C ILE A 447 -36.62 0.35 -20.72
N GLY A 448 -36.57 -0.98 -20.80
CA GLY A 448 -35.36 -1.76 -20.71
C GLY A 448 -34.33 -1.38 -21.79
N THR A 449 -34.79 -1.17 -23.03
CA THR A 449 -33.93 -0.73 -24.14
C THR A 449 -33.39 0.67 -23.89
N ILE A 450 -34.23 1.62 -23.48
CA ILE A 450 -33.83 3.00 -23.19
C ILE A 450 -32.84 3.03 -22.03
N LEU A 451 -33.09 2.28 -20.94
CA LEU A 451 -32.17 2.19 -19.80
C LEU A 451 -30.83 1.54 -20.16
N THR A 452 -30.85 0.54 -21.03
CA THR A 452 -29.62 -0.09 -21.52
C THR A 452 -28.80 0.87 -22.37
N LEU A 453 -29.46 1.66 -23.21
CA LEU A 453 -28.84 2.70 -24.04
C LEU A 453 -28.29 3.88 -23.21
N THR A 454 -29.02 4.31 -22.17
CA THR A 454 -28.58 5.42 -21.28
C THR A 454 -27.48 5.00 -20.31
N ARG A 455 -27.27 3.70 -20.08
CA ARG A 455 -26.21 3.19 -19.22
C ARG A 455 -24.79 3.37 -19.80
N HIS A 456 -24.67 3.64 -21.10
CA HIS A 456 -23.39 3.97 -21.74
C HIS A 456 -22.97 5.43 -21.54
N LEU A 457 -23.75 6.24 -20.85
CA LEU A 457 -23.28 7.55 -20.37
C LEU A 457 -22.26 7.30 -19.25
N PRO A 458 -21.11 7.98 -19.26
CA PRO A 458 -19.95 7.60 -18.44
C PRO A 458 -20.26 7.71 -16.96
N ILE A 459 -20.48 6.58 -16.32
CA ILE A 459 -20.34 6.44 -14.87
C ILE A 459 -18.85 6.17 -14.66
N PRO A 460 -18.11 6.99 -13.90
CA PRO A 460 -16.69 6.76 -13.64
C PRO A 460 -16.53 5.59 -12.68
N ALA A 461 -16.46 4.38 -13.20
CA ALA A 461 -16.01 3.20 -12.45
C ALA A 461 -15.57 2.13 -13.43
N GLY A 462 -14.28 1.81 -13.39
CA GLY A 462 -13.71 0.72 -14.16
C GLY A 462 -14.46 -0.59 -13.94
N ASN A 463 -14.92 -1.17 -15.02
CA ASN A 463 -15.58 -2.47 -15.00
C ASN A 463 -15.16 -3.34 -16.16
N PRO A 464 -14.96 -4.63 -15.98
CA PRO A 464 -14.96 -5.57 -17.07
C PRO A 464 -16.40 -5.71 -17.60
N GLU A 465 -16.57 -5.43 -18.88
CA GLU A 465 -17.87 -5.31 -19.60
C GLU A 465 -18.80 -6.55 -19.46
N PHE A 466 -18.26 -7.72 -19.18
CA PHE A 466 -18.99 -8.96 -19.13
C PHE A 466 -19.88 -9.12 -17.87
N PHE A 467 -19.39 -8.74 -16.69
CA PHE A 467 -20.18 -8.79 -15.46
C PHE A 467 -21.34 -7.78 -15.45
N GLY A 468 -21.17 -6.65 -16.12
CA GLY A 468 -22.21 -5.64 -16.24
C GLY A 468 -23.49 -6.09 -16.97
N LEU A 469 -23.36 -6.93 -17.99
CA LEU A 469 -24.49 -7.43 -18.80
C LEU A 469 -25.33 -8.47 -18.05
N ILE A 470 -24.68 -9.46 -17.45
CA ILE A 470 -25.35 -10.51 -16.67
C ILE A 470 -26.08 -9.90 -15.48
N HIS A 471 -25.39 -9.00 -14.75
CA HIS A 471 -25.98 -8.34 -13.60
C HIS A 471 -27.19 -7.47 -13.96
N SER A 472 -27.12 -6.73 -15.08
CA SER A 472 -28.26 -5.95 -15.59
C SER A 472 -29.44 -6.84 -15.97
N GLY A 473 -29.17 -8.00 -16.56
CA GLY A 473 -30.20 -8.99 -16.87
C GLY A 473 -30.90 -9.55 -15.63
N ILE A 474 -30.14 -9.88 -14.60
CA ILE A 474 -30.68 -10.35 -13.31
C ILE A 474 -31.52 -9.25 -12.65
N SER A 475 -31.02 -8.03 -12.59
CA SER A 475 -31.74 -6.88 -12.01
C SER A 475 -33.05 -6.58 -12.75
N PHE A 476 -33.03 -6.70 -14.09
CA PHE A 476 -34.23 -6.59 -14.93
C PHE A 476 -35.28 -7.64 -14.59
N VAL A 477 -34.89 -8.91 -14.46
CA VAL A 477 -35.80 -10.00 -14.10
C VAL A 477 -36.40 -9.80 -12.71
N LEU A 478 -35.54 -9.46 -11.70
CA LEU A 478 -35.99 -9.22 -10.33
C LEU A 478 -36.95 -8.03 -10.23
N ALA A 479 -36.65 -6.92 -10.92
CA ALA A 479 -37.54 -5.76 -10.96
C ALA A 479 -38.89 -6.09 -11.59
N THR A 480 -38.89 -6.86 -12.69
CA THR A 480 -40.10 -7.29 -13.38
C THR A 480 -40.96 -8.22 -12.50
N MET A 481 -40.34 -9.19 -11.85
CA MET A 481 -41.04 -10.09 -10.91
C MET A 481 -41.58 -9.33 -9.70
N GLY A 482 -40.81 -8.46 -9.10
CA GLY A 482 -41.21 -7.62 -7.97
C GLY A 482 -42.40 -6.71 -8.33
N THR A 483 -42.31 -6.01 -9.46
CA THR A 483 -43.40 -5.14 -9.94
C THR A 483 -44.66 -5.95 -10.22
N TYR A 484 -44.54 -7.08 -10.90
CA TYR A 484 -45.67 -7.96 -11.17
C TYR A 484 -46.33 -8.47 -9.88
N TRP A 485 -45.52 -8.89 -8.89
CA TRP A 485 -46.02 -9.38 -7.61
C TRP A 485 -46.76 -8.32 -6.81
N ILE A 486 -46.25 -7.08 -6.77
CA ILE A 486 -46.86 -5.95 -6.06
C ILE A 486 -48.16 -5.51 -6.75
N MET A 487 -48.17 -5.44 -8.08
CA MET A 487 -49.28 -4.95 -8.88
C MET A 487 -50.34 -5.98 -9.23
N ARG A 488 -50.12 -7.28 -8.96
CA ARG A 488 -51.06 -8.36 -9.31
C ARG A 488 -52.44 -8.21 -8.69
N ASN A 489 -52.54 -7.51 -7.58
CA ASN A 489 -53.78 -7.31 -6.82
C ASN A 489 -54.53 -6.02 -7.21
N VAL A 490 -53.97 -5.22 -8.13
CA VAL A 490 -54.63 -4.00 -8.61
C VAL A 490 -55.71 -4.39 -9.62
N ARG A 491 -57.00 -4.31 -9.22
CA ARG A 491 -58.15 -4.77 -10.02
C ARG A 491 -58.57 -3.81 -11.11
N GLN A 492 -58.31 -2.50 -10.99
CA GLN A 492 -58.65 -1.52 -12.01
C GLN A 492 -57.36 -0.86 -12.49
N ARG A 493 -57.15 -0.80 -13.79
CA ARG A 493 -55.97 -0.18 -14.41
C ARG A 493 -56.41 1.09 -15.11
N GLY A 494 -56.05 2.23 -14.53
CA GLY A 494 -56.14 3.54 -15.17
C GLY A 494 -54.74 4.02 -15.54
N VAL A 495 -54.68 5.18 -16.19
CA VAL A 495 -53.39 5.82 -16.60
C VAL A 495 -52.49 6.08 -15.41
N PHE A 496 -53.06 6.36 -14.25
CA PHE A 496 -52.30 6.64 -13.02
C PHE A 496 -51.61 5.36 -12.46
N GLU A 497 -52.30 4.25 -12.48
CA GLU A 497 -51.77 2.94 -12.04
C GLU A 497 -50.64 2.47 -12.98
N ASP A 498 -50.77 2.74 -14.28
CA ASP A 498 -49.73 2.37 -15.24
C ASP A 498 -48.47 3.21 -15.06
N ILE A 499 -48.57 4.52 -14.79
CA ILE A 499 -47.45 5.39 -14.47
C ILE A 499 -46.81 4.94 -13.16
N SER A 500 -47.61 4.61 -12.13
CA SER A 500 -47.10 4.11 -10.85
C SER A 500 -46.37 2.80 -11.00
N MET A 501 -46.84 1.93 -11.89
CA MET A 501 -46.16 0.64 -12.20
C MET A 501 -44.81 0.88 -12.87
N ILE A 502 -44.70 1.79 -13.80
CA ILE A 502 -43.43 2.14 -14.46
C ILE A 502 -42.44 2.73 -13.46
N LEU A 503 -42.88 3.64 -12.61
CA LEU A 503 -42.06 4.24 -11.56
C LEU A 503 -41.55 3.18 -10.55
N LEU A 504 -42.44 2.29 -10.11
CA LEU A 504 -42.08 1.22 -9.20
C LEU A 504 -41.07 0.27 -9.84
N TRP A 505 -41.27 -0.10 -11.11
CA TRP A 505 -40.34 -0.96 -11.82
C TRP A 505 -38.96 -0.31 -11.96
N MET A 506 -38.89 0.96 -12.30
CA MET A 506 -37.62 1.69 -12.40
C MET A 506 -36.93 1.78 -11.06
N LEU A 507 -37.66 2.06 -9.99
CA LEU A 507 -37.11 2.10 -8.64
C LEU A 507 -36.50 0.75 -8.25
N LEU A 508 -37.23 -0.35 -8.49
CA LEU A 508 -36.75 -1.69 -8.21
C LEU A 508 -35.57 -2.09 -9.09
N PHE A 509 -35.60 -1.72 -10.38
CA PHE A 509 -34.48 -1.98 -11.28
C PHE A 509 -33.22 -1.27 -10.82
N GLN A 510 -33.31 0.03 -10.51
CA GLN A 510 -32.17 0.80 -9.99
C GLN A 510 -31.69 0.26 -8.64
N PHE A 511 -32.62 -0.10 -7.76
CA PHE A 511 -32.29 -0.71 -6.49
C PHE A 511 -31.46 -1.99 -6.67
N PHE A 512 -31.93 -2.96 -7.46
CA PHE A 512 -31.21 -4.21 -7.70
C PHE A 512 -29.90 -4.00 -8.49
N ALA A 513 -29.85 -2.99 -9.36
CA ALA A 513 -28.64 -2.66 -10.11
C ALA A 513 -27.55 -2.02 -9.24
N LEU A 514 -27.92 -1.32 -8.16
CA LEU A 514 -26.99 -0.62 -7.27
C LEU A 514 -26.50 -1.48 -6.10
N ILE A 515 -27.26 -2.52 -5.70
CA ILE A 515 -26.87 -3.40 -4.58
C ILE A 515 -25.43 -3.90 -4.72
N PRO A 516 -25.00 -4.55 -5.82
CA PRO A 516 -23.63 -5.05 -5.94
C PRO A 516 -22.60 -3.95 -6.03
N GLN A 517 -22.94 -2.78 -6.61
CA GLN A 517 -22.03 -1.65 -6.66
C GLN A 517 -21.75 -1.11 -5.26
N ASN A 518 -22.74 -1.13 -4.37
CA ASN A 518 -22.58 -0.70 -2.99
C ASN A 518 -21.93 -1.77 -2.08
N ILE A 519 -21.98 -3.05 -2.47
CA ILE A 519 -21.34 -4.15 -1.74
C ILE A 519 -19.89 -4.35 -2.21
N LEU A 520 -19.62 -4.21 -3.51
CA LEU A 520 -18.31 -4.48 -4.12
C LEU A 520 -17.40 -3.25 -4.22
N GLN A 521 -17.89 -2.08 -3.85
CA GLN A 521 -17.12 -0.85 -3.73
C GLN A 521 -16.63 -0.61 -2.31
#